data_893b397a6b79f2de01c70839a26729a5
#
_entry.id   893b397a6b79f2de01c70839a26729a5
#
_cell.length_a   1.000
_cell.length_b   1.000
_cell.length_c   1.000
_cell.angle_alpha   90.00
_cell.angle_beta   90.00
_cell.angle_gamma   90.00
#
_symmetry.space_group_name_H-M   'P 1'
#
loop_
_entity.id
_entity.type
_entity.pdbx_description
1 polymer ?
#
loop_
_entity_poly.entity_id
_entity_poly.type
_entity_poly.pdbx_seq_one_letter_code
_entity_poly.pdbx_strand_id
1 'polypeptide(L)'
;QKAVQLEPQDAEAHNNLGATLKELGSLGEAEASYRQAIALKPDYAEAHSNLGIVLYISGDIDSGLESLEKAKNIDPNLVSNKIILTILQAREARRKTEGSAINISNLGYGADQFPGPFFANRVVEAELITTLYEMNSRKLDVTPDTRYGNGRCSPDYKMFEDDRSVIKTVARDLISIMKLAVKSDVFVVDSFFNIYEVGCGITPHTHLVRLDTSKGLNLAKQKYSLVYYLAVGDQNCSEPGILRLYDPDEEFLPSEGMIAIFPADRKHSAVYGGKTDRVMIGVNFYSL
;
A
#
# COMPACT_ATOMS: atom_id res chain seq x y z
N GLN A 1 4.24 13.46 27.04
CA GLN A 1 4.94 13.70 28.31
C GLN A 1 3.98 13.69 29.51
N LYS A 2 2.89 14.47 29.50
CA LYS A 2 1.95 14.55 30.63
C LYS A 2 1.33 13.19 31.01
N ALA A 3 0.99 12.34 30.03
CA ALA A 3 0.46 11.00 30.30
C ALA A 3 1.45 10.12 31.05
N VAL A 4 2.70 10.09 30.61
CA VAL A 4 3.80 9.33 31.27
C VAL A 4 4.10 9.84 32.68
N GLN A 5 3.91 11.16 32.92
CA GLN A 5 4.06 11.73 34.28
C GLN A 5 2.94 11.30 35.22
N LEU A 6 1.73 11.09 34.70
CA LEU A 6 0.57 10.65 35.49
C LEU A 6 0.59 9.14 35.71
N GLU A 7 1.02 8.37 34.73
CA GLU A 7 1.06 6.91 34.76
C GLU A 7 2.42 6.38 34.28
N PRO A 8 3.48 6.48 35.11
CA PRO A 8 4.85 6.12 34.71
C PRO A 8 5.06 4.60 34.43
N GLN A 9 4.10 3.78 34.85
CA GLN A 9 4.12 2.32 34.63
C GLN A 9 3.23 1.88 33.43
N ASP A 10 2.73 2.83 32.64
CA ASP A 10 1.95 2.52 31.46
C ASP A 10 2.83 2.36 30.22
N ALA A 11 2.99 1.12 29.74
CA ALA A 11 3.76 0.80 28.55
C ALA A 11 3.20 1.49 27.28
N GLU A 12 1.89 1.64 27.18
CA GLU A 12 1.24 2.28 26.04
C GLU A 12 1.53 3.79 26.01
N ALA A 13 1.50 4.45 27.18
CA ALA A 13 1.86 5.86 27.30
C ALA A 13 3.30 6.11 26.85
N HIS A 14 4.26 5.22 27.22
CA HIS A 14 5.65 5.32 26.77
C HIS A 14 5.78 5.07 25.27
N ASN A 15 5.08 4.08 24.72
CA ASN A 15 5.07 3.83 23.27
C ASN A 15 4.52 5.03 22.49
N ASN A 16 3.42 5.63 22.93
CA ASN A 16 2.81 6.80 22.31
C ASN A 16 3.68 8.06 22.42
N LEU A 17 4.41 8.22 23.54
CA LEU A 17 5.41 9.28 23.68
C LEU A 17 6.54 9.08 22.66
N GLY A 18 7.07 7.88 22.55
CA GLY A 18 8.08 7.53 21.56
C GLY A 18 7.65 7.83 20.13
N ALA A 19 6.40 7.50 19.78
CA ALA A 19 5.85 7.81 18.45
C ALA A 19 5.79 9.31 18.17
N THR A 20 5.38 10.10 19.16
CA THR A 20 5.35 11.57 19.06
C THR A 20 6.77 12.14 18.89
N LEU A 21 7.73 11.68 19.69
CA LEU A 21 9.13 12.13 19.64
C LEU A 21 9.79 11.77 18.30
N LYS A 22 9.50 10.59 17.74
CA LYS A 22 9.94 10.19 16.41
C LYS A 22 9.42 11.16 15.34
N GLU A 23 8.15 11.52 15.37
CA GLU A 23 7.55 12.50 14.43
C GLU A 23 8.19 13.88 14.54
N LEU A 24 8.60 14.28 15.76
CA LEU A 24 9.34 15.52 16.01
C LEU A 24 10.83 15.44 15.61
N GLY A 25 11.34 14.26 15.28
CA GLY A 25 12.74 14.03 14.93
C GLY A 25 13.68 13.81 16.12
N SER A 26 13.15 13.75 17.37
CA SER A 26 13.92 13.46 18.59
C SER A 26 14.16 11.96 18.72
N LEU A 27 14.97 11.38 17.80
CA LEU A 27 15.12 9.93 17.66
C LEU A 27 15.68 9.26 18.93
N GLY A 28 16.67 9.88 19.61
CA GLY A 28 17.24 9.33 20.85
C GLY A 28 16.25 9.28 22.01
N GLU A 29 15.41 10.31 22.16
CA GLU A 29 14.34 10.31 23.18
C GLU A 29 13.22 9.34 22.82
N ALA A 30 12.92 9.17 21.53
CA ALA A 30 11.97 8.18 21.05
C ALA A 30 12.45 6.76 21.36
N GLU A 31 13.73 6.46 21.09
CA GLU A 31 14.35 5.18 21.43
C GLU A 31 14.23 4.88 22.92
N ALA A 32 14.60 5.83 23.78
CA ALA A 32 14.49 5.67 25.23
C ALA A 32 13.05 5.37 25.67
N SER A 33 12.07 6.06 25.09
CA SER A 33 10.65 5.85 25.39
C SER A 33 10.16 4.46 24.96
N TYR A 34 10.57 3.98 23.78
CA TYR A 34 10.21 2.62 23.34
C TYR A 34 10.88 1.53 24.18
N ARG A 35 12.15 1.73 24.56
CA ARG A 35 12.84 0.80 25.48
C ARG A 35 12.16 0.72 26.84
N GLN A 36 11.63 1.84 27.34
CA GLN A 36 10.85 1.87 28.58
C GLN A 36 9.52 1.12 28.41
N ALA A 37 8.81 1.31 27.28
CA ALA A 37 7.60 0.56 26.98
C ALA A 37 7.85 -0.96 26.97
N ILE A 38 8.95 -1.38 26.34
CA ILE A 38 9.37 -2.79 26.29
C ILE A 38 9.79 -3.32 27.68
N ALA A 39 10.45 -2.51 28.50
CA ALA A 39 10.80 -2.91 29.87
C ALA A 39 9.56 -3.17 30.73
N LEU A 40 8.50 -2.37 30.52
CA LEU A 40 7.22 -2.53 31.21
C LEU A 40 6.39 -3.70 30.64
N LYS A 41 6.44 -3.90 29.33
CA LYS A 41 5.71 -4.96 28.60
C LYS A 41 6.64 -5.61 27.56
N PRO A 42 7.38 -6.68 27.93
CA PRO A 42 8.38 -7.31 27.03
C PRO A 42 7.81 -7.92 25.74
N ASP A 43 6.54 -8.27 25.72
CA ASP A 43 5.80 -8.83 24.58
C ASP A 43 4.98 -7.76 23.80
N TYR A 44 5.39 -6.49 23.87
CA TYR A 44 4.73 -5.41 23.17
C TYR A 44 5.25 -5.28 21.73
N ALA A 45 4.62 -6.00 20.79
CA ALA A 45 5.03 -6.08 19.39
C ALA A 45 5.19 -4.71 18.72
N GLU A 46 4.21 -3.78 18.92
CA GLU A 46 4.27 -2.44 18.34
C GLU A 46 5.45 -1.63 18.88
N ALA A 47 5.79 -1.75 20.15
CA ALA A 47 6.94 -1.05 20.74
C ALA A 47 8.25 -1.58 20.16
N HIS A 48 8.39 -2.91 19.97
CA HIS A 48 9.53 -3.51 19.28
C HIS A 48 9.62 -3.05 17.83
N SER A 49 8.49 -3.01 17.10
CA SER A 49 8.45 -2.50 15.73
C SER A 49 8.86 -1.04 15.62
N ASN A 50 8.33 -0.19 16.50
CA ASN A 50 8.67 1.23 16.55
C ASN A 50 10.13 1.48 16.92
N LEU A 51 10.67 0.71 17.87
CA LEU A 51 12.09 0.75 18.23
C LEU A 51 12.95 0.36 17.02
N GLY A 52 12.60 -0.72 16.33
CA GLY A 52 13.31 -1.17 15.14
C GLY A 52 13.39 -0.10 14.05
N ILE A 53 12.31 0.62 13.82
CA ILE A 53 12.26 1.74 12.86
C ILE A 53 13.21 2.86 13.29
N VAL A 54 13.19 3.26 14.57
CA VAL A 54 14.02 4.35 15.06
C VAL A 54 15.50 3.98 14.98
N LEU A 55 15.88 2.78 15.38
CA LEU A 55 17.26 2.28 15.28
C LEU A 55 17.75 2.27 13.84
N TYR A 56 16.93 1.75 12.92
CA TYR A 56 17.26 1.74 11.49
C TYR A 56 17.49 3.15 10.93
N ILE A 57 16.60 4.10 11.22
CA ILE A 57 16.71 5.49 10.78
C ILE A 57 17.94 6.18 11.41
N SER A 58 18.29 5.82 12.64
CA SER A 58 19.48 6.34 13.34
C SER A 58 20.79 5.73 12.84
N GLY A 59 20.74 4.73 11.94
CA GLY A 59 21.91 4.08 11.34
C GLY A 59 22.33 2.79 12.01
N ASP A 60 21.71 2.38 13.13
CA ASP A 60 21.90 1.06 13.74
C ASP A 60 21.00 0.03 13.06
N ILE A 61 21.45 -0.38 11.85
CA ILE A 61 20.66 -1.21 10.94
C ILE A 61 20.43 -2.59 11.53
N ASP A 62 21.46 -3.21 12.09
CA ASP A 62 21.39 -4.59 12.58
C ASP A 62 20.44 -4.70 13.79
N SER A 63 20.58 -3.82 14.77
CA SER A 63 19.67 -3.78 15.94
C SER A 63 18.24 -3.40 15.52
N GLY A 64 18.11 -2.55 14.49
CA GLY A 64 16.82 -2.18 13.90
C GLY A 64 16.09 -3.39 13.33
N LEU A 65 16.76 -4.16 12.46
CA LEU A 65 16.20 -5.38 11.88
C LEU A 65 15.92 -6.46 12.92
N GLU A 66 16.79 -6.63 13.92
CA GLU A 66 16.56 -7.56 15.03
C GLU A 66 15.29 -7.21 15.82
N SER A 67 15.07 -5.94 16.12
CA SER A 67 13.87 -5.48 16.82
C SER A 67 12.61 -5.70 16.02
N LEU A 68 12.65 -5.50 14.68
CA LEU A 68 11.52 -5.80 13.78
C LEU A 68 11.23 -7.30 13.68
N GLU A 69 12.26 -8.15 13.62
CA GLU A 69 12.07 -9.62 13.66
C GLU A 69 11.48 -10.06 15.00
N LYS A 70 11.88 -9.45 16.11
CA LYS A 70 11.28 -9.73 17.41
C LYS A 70 9.81 -9.34 17.45
N ALA A 71 9.44 -8.18 16.90
CA ALA A 71 8.03 -7.77 16.77
C ALA A 71 7.21 -8.80 15.96
N LYS A 72 7.76 -9.30 14.85
CA LYS A 72 7.15 -10.34 14.02
C LYS A 72 6.94 -11.65 14.77
N ASN A 73 7.90 -12.04 15.62
CA ASN A 73 7.80 -13.27 16.41
C ASN A 73 6.75 -13.15 17.53
N ILE A 74 6.55 -11.95 18.08
CA ILE A 74 5.53 -11.66 19.09
C ILE A 74 4.14 -11.61 18.45
N ASP A 75 3.99 -10.82 17.37
CA ASP A 75 2.75 -10.71 16.59
C ASP A 75 3.02 -10.86 15.08
N PRO A 76 2.88 -12.07 14.53
CA PRO A 76 3.03 -12.30 13.09
C PRO A 76 1.98 -11.59 12.22
N ASN A 77 0.87 -11.14 12.81
CA ASN A 77 -0.23 -10.47 12.12
C ASN A 77 -0.09 -8.94 12.12
N LEU A 78 0.93 -8.38 12.75
CA LEU A 78 1.21 -6.94 12.71
C LEU A 78 1.62 -6.52 11.30
N VAL A 79 0.63 -6.17 10.48
CA VAL A 79 0.79 -5.89 9.03
C VAL A 79 1.84 -4.81 8.77
N SER A 80 1.83 -3.72 9.55
CA SER A 80 2.81 -2.63 9.43
C SER A 80 4.25 -3.12 9.60
N ASN A 81 4.49 -3.97 10.59
CA ASN A 81 5.81 -4.56 10.84
C ASN A 81 6.25 -5.49 9.69
N LYS A 82 5.33 -6.31 9.18
CA LYS A 82 5.60 -7.21 8.05
C LYS A 82 6.05 -6.42 6.81
N ILE A 83 5.35 -5.33 6.48
CA ILE A 83 5.69 -4.45 5.35
C ILE A 83 7.09 -3.86 5.56
N ILE A 84 7.33 -3.22 6.70
CA ILE A 84 8.60 -2.54 7.00
C ILE A 84 9.76 -3.53 6.94
N LEU A 85 9.66 -4.62 7.65
CA LEU A 85 10.71 -5.64 7.72
C LEU A 85 11.06 -6.18 6.33
N THR A 86 10.05 -6.51 5.50
CA THR A 86 10.27 -7.00 4.14
C THR A 86 11.02 -5.97 3.28
N ILE A 87 10.59 -4.70 3.32
CA ILE A 87 11.24 -3.64 2.54
C ILE A 87 12.67 -3.39 3.02
N LEU A 88 12.89 -3.29 4.33
CA LEU A 88 14.21 -3.00 4.87
C LEU A 88 15.20 -4.16 4.63
N GLN A 89 14.75 -5.40 4.75
CA GLN A 89 15.56 -6.58 4.40
C GLN A 89 15.95 -6.57 2.91
N ALA A 90 15.01 -6.25 2.01
CA ALA A 90 15.30 -6.14 0.59
C ALA A 90 16.31 -5.02 0.29
N ARG A 91 16.19 -3.85 0.95
CA ARG A 91 17.16 -2.75 0.85
C ARG A 91 18.57 -3.18 1.27
N GLU A 92 18.68 -3.87 2.41
CA GLU A 92 19.98 -4.32 2.91
C GLU A 92 20.58 -5.44 2.05
N ALA A 93 19.77 -6.34 1.49
CA ALA A 93 20.24 -7.33 0.54
C ALA A 93 20.86 -6.68 -0.70
N ARG A 94 20.21 -5.66 -1.27
CA ARG A 94 20.77 -4.89 -2.39
C ARG A 94 22.07 -4.17 -2.02
N ARG A 95 22.09 -3.48 -0.88
CA ARG A 95 23.29 -2.77 -0.42
C ARG A 95 24.50 -3.71 -0.32
N LYS A 96 24.30 -4.96 0.10
CA LYS A 96 25.37 -5.97 0.17
C LYS A 96 25.84 -6.45 -1.21
N THR A 97 24.95 -6.47 -2.21
CA THR A 97 25.27 -6.92 -3.57
C THR A 97 25.90 -5.84 -4.44
N GLU A 98 25.51 -4.57 -4.27
CA GLU A 98 25.92 -3.44 -5.14
C GLU A 98 27.19 -2.70 -4.65
N GLY A 99 27.73 -3.07 -3.48
CA GLY A 99 28.93 -2.43 -2.91
C GLY A 99 28.68 -1.07 -2.24
N SER A 100 29.46 -0.74 -1.28
CA SER A 100 29.26 0.18 -0.15
C SER A 100 29.17 1.69 -0.42
N ALA A 101 28.55 2.17 -1.48
CA ALA A 101 28.53 3.60 -1.80
C ALA A 101 27.15 4.24 -1.99
N ILE A 102 26.08 3.70 -1.37
CA ILE A 102 24.76 4.32 -1.53
C ILE A 102 24.38 5.09 -0.27
N ASN A 103 24.32 6.41 -0.41
CA ASN A 103 23.82 7.33 0.60
C ASN A 103 22.32 7.04 0.84
N ILE A 104 21.92 6.70 2.08
CA ILE A 104 20.56 6.32 2.47
C ILE A 104 19.50 7.37 2.05
N SER A 105 19.90 8.63 1.92
CA SER A 105 19.03 9.71 1.41
C SER A 105 18.63 9.57 -0.07
N ASN A 106 19.34 8.74 -0.84
CA ASN A 106 19.12 8.55 -2.29
C ASN A 106 18.50 7.18 -2.64
N LEU A 107 18.12 6.36 -1.67
CA LEU A 107 17.40 5.09 -1.90
C LEU A 107 15.92 5.28 -2.26
N GLY A 108 15.60 6.35 -2.94
CA GLY A 108 14.34 6.52 -3.65
C GLY A 108 14.38 5.83 -5.01
N TYR A 109 14.42 4.52 -5.04
CA TYR A 109 14.35 3.73 -6.28
C TYR A 109 12.95 3.68 -6.89
N GLY A 110 12.28 4.75 -7.05
CA GLY A 110 10.96 4.74 -7.67
C GLY A 110 10.69 5.98 -8.51
N ALA A 111 10.90 7.15 -7.94
CA ALA A 111 10.45 8.39 -8.57
C ALA A 111 11.26 8.77 -9.83
N ASP A 112 12.56 8.48 -9.87
CA ASP A 112 13.40 8.84 -11.02
C ASP A 112 13.39 7.78 -12.14
N GLN A 113 12.92 6.55 -11.85
CA GLN A 113 12.84 5.47 -12.84
C GLN A 113 11.43 5.24 -13.41
N PHE A 114 10.41 5.84 -12.82
CA PHE A 114 9.02 5.69 -13.24
C PHE A 114 8.34 7.06 -13.35
N PRO A 115 8.69 7.88 -14.35
CA PRO A 115 8.24 9.28 -14.46
C PRO A 115 6.78 9.44 -14.89
N GLY A 116 6.10 8.36 -15.27
CA GLY A 116 4.71 8.38 -15.76
C GLY A 116 3.98 7.06 -15.50
N PRO A 117 2.70 6.95 -15.85
CA PRO A 117 1.96 5.71 -15.73
C PRO A 117 2.52 4.66 -16.70
N PHE A 118 2.67 3.43 -16.21
CA PHE A 118 2.99 2.27 -17.04
C PHE A 118 1.70 1.61 -17.50
N PHE A 119 1.62 1.28 -18.79
CA PHE A 119 0.47 0.58 -19.38
C PHE A 119 0.86 -0.78 -19.91
N ALA A 120 -0.02 -1.74 -19.68
CA ALA A 120 0.05 -3.08 -20.25
C ALA A 120 -1.37 -3.54 -20.62
N ASN A 121 -1.46 -4.65 -21.35
CA ASN A 121 -2.73 -5.31 -21.64
C ASN A 121 -2.62 -6.79 -21.25
N ARG A 122 -3.71 -7.33 -20.73
CA ARG A 122 -3.91 -8.74 -20.46
C ARG A 122 -5.28 -9.17 -20.96
N VAL A 123 -5.36 -10.33 -21.58
CA VAL A 123 -6.64 -10.92 -22.00
C VAL A 123 -7.54 -11.10 -20.77
N VAL A 124 -8.82 -10.77 -20.93
CA VAL A 124 -9.84 -10.94 -19.90
C VAL A 124 -10.58 -12.25 -20.14
N GLU A 125 -10.50 -13.15 -19.19
CA GLU A 125 -11.26 -14.40 -19.21
C GLU A 125 -12.70 -14.15 -18.70
N ALA A 126 -13.69 -14.64 -19.42
CA ALA A 126 -15.10 -14.55 -19.00
C ALA A 126 -15.34 -15.22 -17.64
N GLU A 127 -14.61 -16.31 -17.34
CA GLU A 127 -14.62 -16.99 -16.04
C GLU A 127 -14.19 -16.06 -14.90
N LEU A 128 -13.19 -15.20 -15.13
CA LEU A 128 -12.72 -14.24 -14.12
C LEU A 128 -13.85 -13.27 -13.73
N ILE A 129 -14.53 -12.69 -14.72
CA ILE A 129 -15.66 -11.76 -14.47
C ILE A 129 -16.76 -12.48 -13.68
N THR A 130 -17.17 -13.65 -14.14
CA THR A 130 -18.21 -14.46 -13.45
C THR A 130 -17.81 -14.76 -12.02
N THR A 131 -16.55 -15.16 -11.81
CA THR A 131 -16.00 -15.43 -10.48
C THR A 131 -16.10 -14.22 -9.55
N LEU A 132 -15.77 -13.02 -10.04
CA LEU A 132 -15.85 -11.80 -9.21
C LEU A 132 -17.30 -11.47 -8.82
N TYR A 133 -18.28 -11.74 -9.69
CA TYR A 133 -19.70 -11.58 -9.35
C TYR A 133 -20.17 -12.57 -8.28
N GLU A 134 -19.60 -13.76 -8.23
CA GLU A 134 -19.90 -14.80 -7.26
C GLU A 134 -19.16 -14.63 -5.92
N MET A 135 -18.07 -13.88 -5.92
CA MET A 135 -17.29 -13.62 -4.71
C MET A 135 -18.07 -12.78 -3.71
N ASN A 136 -17.79 -13.04 -2.44
CA ASN A 136 -18.32 -12.21 -1.36
C ASN A 136 -17.88 -10.75 -1.55
N SER A 137 -18.81 -9.82 -1.37
CA SER A 137 -18.57 -8.39 -1.60
C SER A 137 -19.35 -7.54 -0.60
N ARG A 138 -18.85 -6.34 -0.34
CA ARG A 138 -19.56 -5.30 0.43
C ARG A 138 -19.96 -4.16 -0.49
N LYS A 139 -21.04 -3.46 -0.15
CA LYS A 139 -21.37 -2.20 -0.81
C LYS A 139 -20.26 -1.19 -0.58
N LEU A 140 -19.93 -0.43 -1.62
CA LEU A 140 -19.10 0.75 -1.45
C LEU A 140 -19.84 1.74 -0.56
N ASP A 141 -19.13 2.33 0.40
CA ASP A 141 -19.73 3.29 1.32
C ASP A 141 -20.29 4.46 0.51
N VAL A 142 -21.56 4.79 0.79
CA VAL A 142 -22.21 5.97 0.20
C VAL A 142 -21.47 7.19 0.77
N THR A 143 -20.62 7.81 -0.05
CA THR A 143 -20.07 9.11 0.32
C THR A 143 -21.20 10.14 0.39
N PRO A 144 -21.03 11.28 1.09
CA PRO A 144 -22.02 12.37 1.08
C PRO A 144 -22.38 12.86 -0.32
N ASP A 145 -21.52 12.61 -1.30
CA ASP A 145 -21.80 12.84 -2.71
C ASP A 145 -22.43 11.57 -3.33
N THR A 146 -23.75 11.61 -3.50
CA THR A 146 -24.55 10.52 -4.05
C THR A 146 -24.13 10.06 -5.45
N ARG A 147 -23.27 10.80 -6.14
CA ARG A 147 -22.68 10.42 -7.44
C ARG A 147 -21.66 9.29 -7.35
N TYR A 148 -21.22 8.89 -6.15
CA TYR A 148 -20.08 7.99 -5.95
C TYR A 148 -20.40 6.70 -5.18
N GLY A 149 -21.67 6.40 -4.95
CA GLY A 149 -22.07 5.41 -3.96
C GLY A 149 -22.66 4.09 -4.47
N ASN A 150 -22.83 3.90 -5.79
CA ASN A 150 -23.44 2.68 -6.31
C ASN A 150 -22.36 1.72 -6.81
N GLY A 151 -22.13 0.66 -6.03
CA GLY A 151 -21.18 -0.36 -6.41
C GLY A 151 -20.82 -1.27 -5.24
N ARG A 152 -19.95 -2.21 -5.50
CA ARG A 152 -19.46 -3.17 -4.48
C ARG A 152 -17.98 -3.49 -4.69
N CYS A 153 -17.32 -3.86 -3.61
CA CYS A 153 -15.90 -4.24 -3.61
C CYS A 153 -15.68 -5.50 -2.75
N SER A 154 -14.50 -6.09 -2.87
CA SER A 154 -14.07 -7.17 -1.99
C SER A 154 -14.09 -6.72 -0.53
N PRO A 155 -14.42 -7.63 0.42
CA PRO A 155 -14.65 -7.27 1.82
C PRO A 155 -13.38 -6.96 2.60
N ASP A 156 -12.25 -7.58 2.24
CA ASP A 156 -11.04 -7.66 3.07
C ASP A 156 -9.72 -7.24 2.38
N TYR A 157 -9.77 -6.78 1.15
CA TYR A 157 -8.59 -6.38 0.36
C TYR A 157 -7.53 -7.48 0.18
N LYS A 158 -7.93 -8.76 0.26
CA LYS A 158 -7.07 -9.95 0.16
C LYS A 158 -7.44 -10.86 -1.00
N MET A 159 -7.94 -10.30 -2.09
CA MET A 159 -8.42 -11.05 -3.24
C MET A 159 -7.40 -12.08 -3.74
N PHE A 160 -6.10 -11.77 -3.74
CA PHE A 160 -5.05 -12.68 -4.20
C PHE A 160 -4.80 -13.88 -3.27
N GLU A 161 -5.35 -13.87 -2.06
CA GLU A 161 -5.31 -15.01 -1.13
C GLU A 161 -6.44 -16.04 -1.41
N ASP A 162 -7.38 -15.75 -2.32
CA ASP A 162 -8.45 -16.67 -2.73
C ASP A 162 -7.89 -17.89 -3.48
N ASP A 163 -8.42 -19.06 -3.16
CA ASP A 163 -7.90 -20.35 -3.64
C ASP A 163 -8.34 -20.75 -5.05
N ARG A 164 -9.29 -20.04 -5.66
CA ARG A 164 -9.79 -20.32 -7.01
C ARG A 164 -8.67 -20.22 -8.06
N SER A 165 -8.64 -21.15 -8.98
CA SER A 165 -7.57 -21.26 -10.01
C SER A 165 -7.46 -20.01 -10.88
N VAL A 166 -8.60 -19.41 -11.26
CA VAL A 166 -8.64 -18.19 -12.07
C VAL A 166 -8.07 -17.00 -11.30
N ILE A 167 -8.33 -16.89 -9.98
CA ILE A 167 -7.75 -15.82 -9.14
C ILE A 167 -6.24 -16.01 -8.98
N LYS A 168 -5.77 -17.23 -8.73
CA LYS A 168 -4.34 -17.53 -8.66
C LYS A 168 -3.61 -17.24 -9.96
N THR A 169 -4.26 -17.50 -11.09
CA THR A 169 -3.68 -17.20 -12.40
C THR A 169 -3.55 -15.71 -12.63
N VAL A 170 -4.63 -14.93 -12.41
CA VAL A 170 -4.58 -13.47 -12.58
C VAL A 170 -3.61 -12.84 -11.59
N ALA A 171 -3.55 -13.30 -10.33
CA ALA A 171 -2.61 -12.81 -9.34
C ALA A 171 -1.15 -12.99 -9.79
N ARG A 172 -0.78 -14.19 -10.28
CA ARG A 172 0.55 -14.49 -10.80
C ARG A 172 0.91 -13.59 -11.98
N ASP A 173 -0.01 -13.42 -12.93
CA ASP A 173 0.22 -12.61 -14.12
C ASP A 173 0.37 -11.13 -13.77
N LEU A 174 -0.50 -10.58 -12.90
CA LEU A 174 -0.40 -9.20 -12.44
C LEU A 174 0.89 -8.95 -11.64
N ILE A 175 1.31 -9.88 -10.78
CA ILE A 175 2.61 -9.79 -10.08
C ILE A 175 3.77 -9.74 -11.07
N SER A 176 3.73 -10.53 -12.14
CA SER A 176 4.76 -10.50 -13.19
C SER A 176 4.80 -9.15 -13.92
N ILE A 177 3.64 -8.57 -14.22
CA ILE A 177 3.53 -7.25 -14.85
C ILE A 177 4.01 -6.15 -13.90
N MET A 178 3.67 -6.22 -12.60
CA MET A 178 4.17 -5.27 -11.59
C MET A 178 5.70 -5.30 -11.50
N LYS A 179 6.31 -6.49 -11.44
CA LYS A 179 7.78 -6.64 -11.44
C LYS A 179 8.42 -6.03 -12.69
N LEU A 180 7.82 -6.26 -13.85
CA LEU A 180 8.28 -5.66 -15.11
C LEU A 180 8.21 -4.14 -15.07
N ALA A 181 7.10 -3.58 -14.59
CA ALA A 181 6.88 -2.13 -14.50
C ALA A 181 7.92 -1.45 -13.60
N VAL A 182 8.11 -1.95 -12.39
CA VAL A 182 9.02 -1.33 -11.40
C VAL A 182 10.45 -1.86 -11.46
N LYS A 183 10.76 -2.82 -12.34
CA LYS A 183 12.06 -3.46 -12.54
C LYS A 183 12.67 -4.02 -11.25
N SER A 184 11.83 -4.53 -10.36
CA SER A 184 12.24 -5.13 -9.09
C SER A 184 11.24 -6.18 -8.63
N ASP A 185 11.59 -6.93 -7.58
CA ASP A 185 10.60 -7.70 -6.84
C ASP A 185 9.56 -6.80 -6.22
N VAL A 186 8.39 -7.36 -5.91
CA VAL A 186 7.26 -6.60 -5.38
C VAL A 186 6.67 -7.27 -4.14
N PHE A 187 6.16 -6.44 -3.24
CA PHE A 187 5.37 -6.88 -2.09
C PHE A 187 3.95 -6.33 -2.22
N VAL A 188 2.97 -7.22 -2.46
CA VAL A 188 1.55 -6.86 -2.54
C VAL A 188 1.01 -6.60 -1.14
N VAL A 189 0.36 -5.46 -0.94
CA VAL A 189 -0.27 -5.06 0.31
C VAL A 189 -1.76 -5.33 0.28
N ASP A 190 -2.41 -4.83 -0.77
CA ASP A 190 -3.84 -4.92 -0.97
C ASP A 190 -4.13 -5.46 -2.37
N SER A 191 -5.11 -6.33 -2.47
CA SER A 191 -5.68 -6.78 -3.73
C SER A 191 -7.19 -6.87 -3.59
N PHE A 192 -7.91 -6.20 -4.47
CA PHE A 192 -9.37 -6.09 -4.39
C PHE A 192 -10.00 -5.99 -5.77
N PHE A 193 -11.28 -6.27 -5.86
CA PHE A 193 -12.08 -5.95 -7.03
C PHE A 193 -13.12 -4.88 -6.71
N ASN A 194 -13.49 -4.11 -7.71
CA ASN A 194 -14.60 -3.19 -7.67
C ASN A 194 -15.55 -3.49 -8.83
N ILE A 195 -16.84 -3.48 -8.55
CA ILE A 195 -17.91 -3.51 -9.54
C ILE A 195 -18.68 -2.21 -9.38
N TYR A 196 -18.52 -1.31 -10.33
CA TYR A 196 -19.18 -0.01 -10.36
C TYR A 196 -20.47 -0.11 -11.14
N GLU A 197 -21.58 0.17 -10.48
CA GLU A 197 -22.90 0.37 -11.08
C GLU A 197 -23.06 1.81 -11.57
N VAL A 198 -24.20 2.12 -12.13
CA VAL A 198 -24.54 3.48 -12.62
C VAL A 198 -24.31 4.54 -11.55
N GLY A 199 -23.57 5.57 -11.89
CA GLY A 199 -23.28 6.70 -11.00
C GLY A 199 -22.23 6.44 -9.94
N CYS A 200 -21.47 5.35 -10.08
CA CYS A 200 -20.38 5.02 -9.16
C CYS A 200 -19.06 5.66 -9.59
N GLY A 201 -18.21 5.98 -8.60
CA GLY A 201 -16.88 6.51 -8.88
C GLY A 201 -16.08 6.77 -7.62
N ILE A 202 -14.90 7.29 -7.84
CA ILE A 202 -13.95 7.63 -6.78
C ILE A 202 -13.52 9.09 -6.95
N THR A 203 -13.68 9.88 -5.91
CA THR A 203 -13.16 11.25 -5.83
C THR A 203 -11.63 11.26 -5.84
N PRO A 204 -11.00 12.42 -6.16
CA PRO A 204 -9.55 12.53 -6.14
C PRO A 204 -8.95 12.14 -4.78
N HIS A 205 -8.10 11.09 -4.78
CA HIS A 205 -7.45 10.52 -3.58
C HIS A 205 -6.08 9.95 -3.94
N THR A 206 -5.35 9.51 -2.91
CA THR A 206 -4.08 8.77 -3.01
C THR A 206 -4.20 7.47 -2.22
N HIS A 207 -3.30 6.52 -2.45
CA HIS A 207 -3.25 5.26 -1.71
C HIS A 207 -2.19 5.25 -0.59
N LEU A 208 -1.73 6.43 -0.18
CA LEU A 208 -0.82 6.54 0.96
C LEU A 208 -1.56 6.35 2.28
N VAL A 209 -0.93 5.60 3.18
CA VAL A 209 -1.34 5.46 4.56
C VAL A 209 -0.30 6.10 5.49
N ARG A 210 -0.61 6.24 6.78
CA ARG A 210 0.30 6.85 7.77
C ARG A 210 1.72 6.24 7.76
N LEU A 211 1.83 4.95 7.49
CA LEU A 211 3.11 4.25 7.38
C LEU A 211 3.98 4.82 6.25
N ASP A 212 3.40 5.08 5.10
CA ASP A 212 4.11 5.57 3.90
C ASP A 212 4.73 6.95 4.11
N THR A 213 4.09 7.78 4.92
CA THR A 213 4.53 9.14 5.25
C THR A 213 5.49 9.20 6.43
N SER A 214 5.88 8.06 7.01
CA SER A 214 6.82 7.99 8.12
C SER A 214 8.20 8.54 7.71
N LYS A 215 8.65 9.59 8.40
CA LYS A 215 9.92 10.24 8.13
C LYS A 215 11.10 9.24 8.20
N GLY A 216 12.01 9.34 7.28
CA GLY A 216 13.24 8.53 7.21
C GLY A 216 13.10 7.17 6.52
N LEU A 217 11.88 6.63 6.33
CA LEU A 217 11.67 5.37 5.62
C LEU A 217 11.47 5.53 4.10
N ASN A 218 10.94 6.69 3.65
CA ASN A 218 10.67 7.00 2.24
C ASN A 218 9.80 5.94 1.52
N LEU A 219 8.85 5.32 2.23
CA LEU A 219 8.04 4.23 1.68
C LEU A 219 7.08 4.71 0.59
N ALA A 220 6.59 5.95 0.68
CA ALA A 220 5.72 6.54 -0.33
C ALA A 220 6.30 6.45 -1.74
N LYS A 221 7.61 6.64 -1.90
CA LYS A 221 8.30 6.57 -3.20
C LYS A 221 8.45 5.16 -3.76
N GLN A 222 8.20 4.13 -2.96
CA GLN A 222 8.27 2.73 -3.36
C GLN A 222 6.89 2.09 -3.50
N LYS A 223 5.82 2.83 -3.21
CA LYS A 223 4.45 2.33 -3.29
C LYS A 223 3.79 2.70 -4.60
N TYR A 224 3.11 1.74 -5.19
CA TYR A 224 2.41 1.85 -6.46
C TYR A 224 1.00 1.33 -6.35
N SER A 225 0.15 1.82 -7.24
CA SER A 225 -1.21 1.32 -7.46
C SER A 225 -1.33 0.79 -8.88
N LEU A 226 -1.99 -0.36 -9.00
CA LEU A 226 -2.36 -0.99 -10.25
C LEU A 226 -3.87 -1.01 -10.37
N VAL A 227 -4.39 -0.69 -11.55
CA VAL A 227 -5.79 -0.91 -11.93
C VAL A 227 -5.83 -1.75 -13.19
N TYR A 228 -6.54 -2.88 -13.14
CA TYR A 228 -6.79 -3.77 -14.28
C TYR A 228 -8.28 -3.74 -14.62
N TYR A 229 -8.61 -3.31 -15.85
CA TYR A 229 -9.96 -3.13 -16.33
C TYR A 229 -10.46 -4.40 -17.02
N LEU A 230 -11.45 -5.06 -16.42
CA LEU A 230 -12.03 -6.31 -16.91
C LEU A 230 -13.26 -6.04 -17.80
N ALA A 231 -14.11 -5.13 -17.37
CA ALA A 231 -15.22 -4.60 -18.17
C ALA A 231 -15.28 -3.09 -17.97
N VAL A 232 -15.31 -2.35 -19.06
CA VAL A 232 -15.29 -0.88 -19.02
C VAL A 232 -16.69 -0.27 -19.00
N GLY A 233 -17.71 -1.10 -19.19
CA GLY A 233 -19.10 -0.68 -19.18
C GLY A 233 -19.49 0.16 -20.40
N ASP A 234 -20.60 0.91 -20.30
CA ASP A 234 -21.06 1.82 -21.33
C ASP A 234 -20.30 3.14 -21.24
N GLN A 235 -19.46 3.41 -22.25
CA GLN A 235 -18.65 4.63 -22.31
C GLN A 235 -19.31 5.75 -23.13
N ASN A 236 -20.50 5.51 -23.74
CA ASN A 236 -21.27 6.52 -24.47
C ASN A 236 -22.13 7.37 -23.52
N CYS A 237 -21.49 7.99 -22.53
CA CYS A 237 -22.17 8.80 -21.53
C CYS A 237 -21.28 10.00 -21.10
N SER A 238 -21.82 10.91 -20.29
CA SER A 238 -21.11 12.11 -19.84
C SER A 238 -19.90 11.79 -18.95
N GLU A 239 -19.93 10.67 -18.24
CA GLU A 239 -18.87 10.22 -17.33
C GLU A 239 -18.46 8.79 -17.73
N PRO A 240 -17.61 8.65 -18.79
CA PRO A 240 -17.28 7.33 -19.34
C PRO A 240 -16.28 6.53 -18.50
N GLY A 241 -15.94 6.99 -17.31
CA GLY A 241 -15.00 6.32 -16.42
C GLY A 241 -13.53 6.60 -16.76
N ILE A 242 -13.22 7.80 -17.22
CA ILE A 242 -11.84 8.25 -17.46
C ILE A 242 -11.03 8.12 -16.18
N LEU A 243 -9.86 7.47 -16.27
CA LEU A 243 -8.84 7.54 -15.24
C LEU A 243 -8.14 8.91 -15.35
N ARG A 244 -8.33 9.75 -14.35
CA ARG A 244 -7.66 11.04 -14.23
C ARG A 244 -6.53 10.93 -13.23
N LEU A 245 -5.33 11.27 -13.65
CA LEU A 245 -4.16 11.42 -12.81
C LEU A 245 -3.83 12.91 -12.72
N TYR A 246 -3.51 13.37 -11.51
CA TYR A 246 -3.20 14.78 -11.24
C TYR A 246 -1.70 14.96 -10.99
N ASP A 247 -1.19 16.14 -11.27
CA ASP A 247 0.20 16.57 -11.04
C ASP A 247 1.29 15.67 -11.70
N PRO A 248 1.43 15.66 -13.07
CA PRO A 248 0.68 16.49 -14.05
C PRO A 248 -0.69 15.89 -14.38
N ASP A 249 -1.60 16.71 -14.90
CA ASP A 249 -2.91 16.26 -15.31
C ASP A 249 -2.82 15.40 -16.58
N GLU A 250 -3.31 14.16 -16.45
CA GLU A 250 -3.39 13.19 -17.53
C GLU A 250 -4.73 12.46 -17.47
N GLU A 251 -5.32 12.20 -18.64
CA GLU A 251 -6.61 11.50 -18.74
C GLU A 251 -6.48 10.30 -19.67
N PHE A 252 -6.98 9.15 -19.21
CA PHE A 252 -6.97 7.91 -19.97
C PHE A 252 -8.35 7.29 -19.98
N LEU A 253 -8.90 7.08 -21.18
CA LEU A 253 -10.12 6.30 -21.36
C LEU A 253 -9.74 4.82 -21.32
N PRO A 254 -10.18 4.05 -20.31
CA PRO A 254 -9.82 2.65 -20.22
C PRO A 254 -10.42 1.81 -21.34
N SER A 255 -9.70 0.76 -21.73
CA SER A 255 -10.20 -0.33 -22.58
C SER A 255 -10.21 -1.65 -21.79
N GLU A 256 -11.00 -2.60 -22.23
CA GLU A 256 -10.98 -3.96 -21.68
C GLU A 256 -9.59 -4.57 -21.81
N GLY A 257 -9.12 -5.20 -20.75
CA GLY A 257 -7.77 -5.77 -20.66
C GLY A 257 -6.68 -4.78 -20.30
N MET A 258 -6.94 -3.47 -20.30
CA MET A 258 -5.95 -2.45 -19.96
C MET A 258 -5.54 -2.55 -18.49
N ILE A 259 -4.23 -2.46 -18.25
CA ILE A 259 -3.62 -2.33 -16.94
C ILE A 259 -2.91 -0.99 -16.89
N ALA A 260 -3.19 -0.21 -15.84
CA ALA A 260 -2.47 1.03 -15.54
C ALA A 260 -1.75 0.88 -14.18
N ILE A 261 -0.45 1.21 -14.12
CA ILE A 261 0.34 1.24 -12.89
C ILE A 261 0.91 2.65 -12.74
N PHE A 262 0.76 3.23 -11.55
CA PHE A 262 1.25 4.59 -11.24
C PHE A 262 1.66 4.69 -9.77
N PRO A 263 2.50 5.68 -9.40
CA PRO A 263 2.88 5.91 -8.01
C PRO A 263 1.66 6.12 -7.10
N ALA A 264 1.65 5.50 -5.92
CA ALA A 264 0.52 5.53 -5.00
C ALA A 264 0.30 6.91 -4.34
N ASP A 265 1.30 7.78 -4.35
CA ASP A 265 1.22 9.18 -3.92
C ASP A 265 0.59 10.07 -5.00
N ARG A 266 0.51 9.61 -6.24
CA ARG A 266 -0.15 10.34 -7.32
C ARG A 266 -1.66 10.37 -7.11
N LYS A 267 -2.20 11.56 -6.96
CA LYS A 267 -3.64 11.77 -6.81
C LYS A 267 -4.36 11.36 -8.09
N HIS A 268 -5.46 10.62 -7.94
CA HIS A 268 -6.23 10.14 -9.08
C HIS A 268 -7.72 10.03 -8.76
N SER A 269 -8.53 9.96 -9.81
CA SER A 269 -9.98 9.78 -9.71
C SER A 269 -10.54 9.04 -10.92
N ALA A 270 -11.73 8.46 -10.77
CA ALA A 270 -12.51 7.91 -11.88
C ALA A 270 -14.00 7.98 -11.53
N VAL A 271 -14.79 8.57 -12.40
CA VAL A 271 -16.25 8.65 -12.27
C VAL A 271 -16.88 7.92 -13.44
N TYR A 272 -17.85 7.07 -13.15
CA TYR A 272 -18.53 6.25 -14.14
C TYR A 272 -20.06 6.45 -14.07
N GLY A 273 -20.65 6.90 -15.15
CA GLY A 273 -22.08 7.17 -15.28
C GLY A 273 -22.79 6.30 -16.31
N GLY A 274 -22.14 5.27 -16.81
CA GLY A 274 -22.69 4.37 -17.85
C GLY A 274 -23.80 3.47 -17.31
N LYS A 275 -24.50 2.78 -18.21
CA LYS A 275 -25.72 1.98 -17.91
C LYS A 275 -25.44 0.52 -17.61
N THR A 276 -24.23 0.05 -17.85
CA THR A 276 -23.80 -1.33 -17.57
C THR A 276 -22.64 -1.33 -16.58
N ASP A 277 -22.46 -2.41 -15.85
CA ASP A 277 -21.43 -2.49 -14.83
C ASP A 277 -20.02 -2.33 -15.41
N ARG A 278 -19.17 -1.67 -14.63
CA ARG A 278 -17.74 -1.59 -14.85
C ARG A 278 -17.01 -2.42 -13.80
N VAL A 279 -16.18 -3.35 -14.24
CA VAL A 279 -15.50 -4.30 -13.38
C VAL A 279 -13.99 -4.07 -13.47
N MET A 280 -13.33 -3.97 -12.32
CA MET A 280 -11.89 -3.80 -12.25
C MET A 280 -11.27 -4.50 -11.04
N ILE A 281 -9.98 -4.83 -11.15
CA ILE A 281 -9.13 -5.27 -10.05
C ILE A 281 -8.17 -4.15 -9.70
N GLY A 282 -8.07 -3.82 -8.40
CA GLY A 282 -7.09 -2.90 -7.85
C GLY A 282 -6.04 -3.64 -7.03
N VAL A 283 -4.79 -3.20 -7.09
CA VAL A 283 -3.68 -3.74 -6.31
C VAL A 283 -2.79 -2.62 -5.83
N ASN A 284 -2.50 -2.58 -4.52
CA ASN A 284 -1.46 -1.73 -3.95
C ASN A 284 -0.24 -2.58 -3.57
N PHE A 285 0.94 -2.11 -3.95
CA PHE A 285 2.18 -2.86 -3.74
C PHE A 285 3.39 -1.94 -3.55
N TYR A 286 4.45 -2.50 -2.95
CA TYR A 286 5.75 -1.85 -2.89
C TYR A 286 6.73 -2.52 -3.86
N SER A 287 7.62 -1.72 -4.46
CA SER A 287 8.84 -2.22 -5.09
C SER A 287 9.85 -2.58 -3.99
N LEU A 288 10.52 -3.74 -4.12
CA LEU A 288 11.51 -4.23 -3.16
C LEU A 288 12.95 -3.95 -3.58
#